data_19382c90d305b3daf9e0b396888da7a4
#
_entry.id   19382c90d305b3daf9e0b396888da7a4
#
_cell.length_a   1.000
_cell.length_b   1.000
_cell.length_c   1.000
_cell.angle_alpha   90.00
_cell.angle_beta   90.00
_cell.angle_gamma   90.00
#
_symmetry.space_group_name_H-M   'P 1'
#
loop_
_entity.id
_entity.type
_entity.pdbx_description
1 polymer ?
#
loop_
_entity_poly.entity_id
_entity_poly.type
_entity_poly.pdbx_seq_one_letter_code
_entity_poly.pdbx_strand_id
1 'polypeptide(L)'
;MVIGICDDDKQWRESCKRTLEGFSLMIELTIEIKCFATAGELLEYKGTPLDAVFLDIELGRENGIFVAKKLNKAWPSCQIIYMSNYLHYATEIYNTEHIWFVVKKTFSG
;
A
#
# COMPACT_ATOMS: atom_id res chain seq x y z
N MET A 1 -13.43 -4.01 6.84
CA MET A 1 -12.15 -4.18 6.14
C MET A 1 -11.20 -3.05 6.54
N VAL A 2 -9.99 -3.40 6.90
CA VAL A 2 -8.96 -2.44 7.29
C VAL A 2 -7.87 -2.40 6.22
N ILE A 3 -7.63 -1.22 5.66
CA ILE A 3 -6.68 -1.04 4.55
C ILE A 3 -5.59 -0.07 4.97
N GLY A 4 -4.34 -0.47 4.77
CA GLY A 4 -3.19 0.40 4.99
C GLY A 4 -2.76 1.10 3.72
N ILE A 5 -2.27 2.31 3.84
CA ILE A 5 -1.63 3.05 2.75
C ILE A 5 -0.28 3.51 3.27
N CYS A 6 0.79 3.01 2.68
CA CYS A 6 2.16 3.35 3.08
C CYS A 6 2.90 4.02 1.95
N ASP A 7 3.13 5.31 2.08
CA ASP A 7 3.79 6.14 1.07
C ASP A 7 4.33 7.39 1.76
N ASP A 8 5.54 7.80 1.42
CA ASP A 8 6.15 9.00 1.99
C ASP A 8 5.58 10.30 1.41
N ASP A 9 4.86 10.23 0.28
CA ASP A 9 4.21 11.38 -0.33
C ASP A 9 2.83 11.60 0.28
N LYS A 10 2.72 12.66 1.08
CA LYS A 10 1.47 13.00 1.76
C LYS A 10 0.32 13.24 0.79
N GLN A 11 0.58 13.92 -0.32
CA GLN A 11 -0.47 14.21 -1.31
C GLN A 11 -0.99 12.93 -1.94
N TRP A 12 -0.10 12.00 -2.25
CA TRP A 12 -0.49 10.71 -2.81
C TRP A 12 -1.30 9.90 -1.79
N ARG A 13 -0.87 9.87 -0.52
CA ARG A 13 -1.61 9.17 0.53
C ARG A 13 -3.04 9.69 0.65
N GLU A 14 -3.20 11.01 0.67
CA GLU A 14 -4.52 11.64 0.81
C GLU A 14 -5.39 11.38 -0.41
N SER A 15 -4.82 11.45 -1.60
CA SER A 15 -5.53 11.16 -2.84
C SER A 15 -6.00 9.70 -2.88
N CYS A 16 -5.13 8.78 -2.52
CA CYS A 16 -5.43 7.36 -2.46
C CYS A 16 -6.54 7.08 -1.45
N LYS A 17 -6.44 7.69 -0.27
CA LYS A 17 -7.45 7.56 0.77
C LYS A 17 -8.82 8.03 0.29
N ARG A 18 -8.89 9.20 -0.32
CA ARG A 18 -10.16 9.74 -0.84
C ARG A 18 -10.76 8.84 -1.91
N THR A 19 -9.91 8.31 -2.78
CA THR A 19 -10.37 7.40 -3.85
C THR A 19 -10.98 6.14 -3.26
N LEU A 20 -10.32 5.56 -2.27
CA LEU A 20 -10.82 4.34 -1.61
C LEU A 20 -12.09 4.61 -0.83
N GLU A 21 -12.17 5.74 -0.13
CA GLU A 21 -13.37 6.12 0.61
C GLU A 21 -14.56 6.33 -0.33
N GLY A 22 -14.34 7.00 -1.45
CA GLY A 22 -15.38 7.18 -2.46
C GLY A 22 -15.86 5.86 -3.04
N PHE A 23 -14.94 4.96 -3.34
CA PHE A 23 -15.28 3.64 -3.85
C PHE A 23 -16.08 2.83 -2.83
N SER A 24 -15.71 2.88 -1.55
CA SER A 24 -16.43 2.17 -0.50
C SER A 24 -17.88 2.63 -0.38
N LEU A 25 -18.12 3.93 -0.56
CA LEU A 25 -19.48 4.46 -0.57
C LEU A 25 -20.31 3.91 -1.73
N MET A 26 -19.69 3.80 -2.91
CA MET A 26 -20.36 3.29 -4.09
C MET A 26 -20.81 1.84 -3.95
N ILE A 27 -19.98 1.01 -3.32
CA ILE A 27 -20.26 -0.42 -3.17
C ILE A 27 -20.84 -0.77 -1.80
N GLU A 28 -21.15 0.23 -0.98
CA GLU A 28 -21.73 0.07 0.36
C GLU A 28 -20.88 -0.85 1.26
N LEU A 29 -19.56 -0.79 1.12
CA LEU A 29 -18.62 -1.54 1.92
C LEU A 29 -17.97 -0.62 2.95
N THR A 30 -18.03 -1.00 4.23
CA THR A 30 -17.36 -0.24 5.27
C THR A 30 -15.86 -0.53 5.27
N ILE A 31 -15.04 0.50 5.10
CA ILE A 31 -13.59 0.39 5.17
C ILE A 31 -13.04 1.35 6.20
N GLU A 32 -11.96 0.94 6.85
CA GLU A 32 -11.17 1.78 7.74
C GLU A 32 -9.77 1.90 7.15
N ILE A 33 -9.27 3.12 7.02
CA ILE A 33 -7.99 3.38 6.37
C ILE A 33 -6.96 3.85 7.39
N LYS A 34 -5.80 3.19 7.39
CA LYS A 34 -4.66 3.55 8.22
C LYS A 34 -3.52 4.02 7.30
N CYS A 35 -3.02 5.22 7.53
CA CYS A 35 -1.97 5.81 6.72
C CYS A 35 -0.63 5.77 7.44
N PHE A 36 0.42 5.45 6.70
CA PHE A 36 1.78 5.35 7.20
C PHE A 36 2.71 6.13 6.28
N ALA A 37 3.57 6.96 6.84
CA ALA A 37 4.53 7.73 6.05
C ALA A 37 5.85 6.99 5.84
N THR A 38 6.15 6.00 6.66
CA THR A 38 7.40 5.23 6.59
C THR A 38 7.14 3.74 6.76
N ALA A 39 8.11 2.95 6.30
CA ALA A 39 8.07 1.51 6.51
C ALA A 39 8.12 1.15 8.00
N GLY A 40 8.87 1.92 8.78
CA GLY A 40 8.95 1.71 10.23
C GLY A 40 7.59 1.83 10.90
N GLU A 41 6.83 2.86 10.56
CA GLU A 41 5.49 3.04 11.10
C GLU A 41 4.59 1.84 10.76
N LEU A 42 4.67 1.36 9.52
CA LEU A 42 3.87 0.22 9.07
C LEU A 42 4.26 -1.05 9.82
N LEU A 43 5.56 -1.34 9.92
CA LEU A 43 6.06 -2.57 10.55
C LEU A 43 5.84 -2.58 12.07
N GLU A 44 5.74 -1.41 12.68
CA GLU A 44 5.48 -1.27 14.12
C GLU A 44 4.00 -1.20 14.46
N TYR A 45 3.13 -1.20 13.44
CA TYR A 45 1.70 -1.10 13.66
C TYR A 45 1.16 -2.28 14.46
N LYS A 46 0.42 -1.98 15.52
CA LYS A 46 -0.11 -2.99 16.47
C LYS A 46 -1.63 -2.99 16.57
N GLY A 47 -2.30 -2.25 15.68
CA GLY A 47 -3.77 -2.18 15.70
C GLY A 47 -4.43 -3.39 15.08
N THR A 48 -5.68 -3.22 14.67
CA THR A 48 -6.44 -4.25 13.97
C THR A 48 -5.67 -4.73 12.74
N PRO A 49 -5.57 -6.05 12.52
CA PRO A 49 -4.83 -6.58 11.37
C PRO A 49 -5.32 -5.96 10.05
N LEU A 50 -4.36 -5.64 9.18
CA LEU A 50 -4.67 -5.08 7.88
C LEU A 50 -5.09 -6.18 6.92
N ASP A 51 -6.21 -5.97 6.23
CA ASP A 51 -6.68 -6.88 5.18
C ASP A 51 -5.90 -6.68 3.88
N ALA A 52 -5.50 -5.44 3.63
CA ALA A 52 -4.72 -5.09 2.45
C ALA A 52 -3.85 -3.88 2.78
N VAL A 53 -2.75 -3.73 2.04
CA VAL A 53 -1.89 -2.55 2.15
C VAL A 53 -1.46 -2.11 0.76
N PHE A 54 -1.65 -0.82 0.50
CA PHE A 54 -1.08 -0.15 -0.67
C PHE A 54 0.30 0.34 -0.28
N LEU A 55 1.33 -0.23 -0.87
CA LEU A 55 2.70 -0.04 -0.46
C LEU A 55 3.54 0.55 -1.57
N ASP A 56 4.10 1.74 -1.32
CA ASP A 56 5.04 2.35 -2.24
C ASP A 56 6.34 1.54 -2.26
N ILE A 57 6.80 1.20 -3.46
CA ILE A 57 8.08 0.50 -3.62
C ILE A 57 9.24 1.40 -3.20
N GLU A 58 9.09 2.70 -3.42
CA GLU A 58 10.14 3.68 -3.10
C GLU A 58 9.83 4.42 -1.80
N LEU A 59 10.07 3.79 -0.66
CA LEU A 59 9.83 4.37 0.65
C LEU A 59 11.09 5.04 1.19
N GLY A 60 11.42 6.22 0.62
CA GLY A 60 12.61 6.93 1.02
C GLY A 60 13.86 6.09 0.78
N ARG A 61 14.51 5.64 1.86
CA ARG A 61 15.71 4.81 1.78
C ARG A 61 15.40 3.31 1.71
N GLU A 62 14.17 2.93 1.95
CA GLU A 62 13.80 1.52 2.01
C GLU A 62 13.11 1.07 0.73
N ASN A 63 13.40 -0.16 0.32
CA ASN A 63 12.73 -0.78 -0.81
C ASN A 63 11.44 -1.44 -0.34
N GLY A 64 10.31 -1.01 -0.90
CA GLY A 64 9.00 -1.54 -0.53
C GLY A 64 8.86 -3.04 -0.76
N ILE A 65 9.57 -3.60 -1.75
CA ILE A 65 9.55 -5.05 -2.00
C ILE A 65 10.13 -5.80 -0.80
N PHE A 66 11.20 -5.27 -0.22
CA PHE A 66 11.80 -5.86 0.98
C PHE A 66 10.86 -5.76 2.18
N VAL A 67 10.18 -4.62 2.32
CA VAL A 67 9.17 -4.42 3.37
C VAL A 67 8.02 -5.42 3.19
N ALA A 68 7.57 -5.61 1.96
CA ALA A 68 6.48 -6.54 1.65
C ALA A 68 6.83 -7.97 2.05
N LYS A 69 8.07 -8.39 1.87
CA LYS A 69 8.52 -9.73 2.29
C LYS A 69 8.39 -9.91 3.80
N LYS A 70 8.72 -8.86 4.56
CA LYS A 70 8.53 -8.88 6.02
C LYS A 70 7.05 -8.96 6.39
N LEU A 71 6.21 -8.20 5.68
CA LEU A 71 4.76 -8.23 5.91
C LEU A 71 4.17 -9.59 5.60
N ASN A 72 4.62 -10.24 4.54
CA ASN A 72 4.13 -11.57 4.17
C ASN A 72 4.39 -12.59 5.29
N LYS A 73 5.50 -12.44 6.01
CA LYS A 73 5.81 -13.31 7.15
C LYS A 73 4.95 -12.99 8.36
N ALA A 74 4.78 -11.70 8.65
CA ALA A 74 4.04 -11.25 9.82
C ALA A 74 2.53 -11.39 9.63
N TRP A 75 2.04 -11.06 8.45
CA TRP A 75 0.61 -11.06 8.11
C TRP A 75 0.37 -11.79 6.79
N PRO A 76 0.40 -13.14 6.80
CA PRO A 76 0.28 -13.92 5.56
C PRO A 76 -1.00 -13.69 4.78
N SER A 77 -2.07 -13.28 5.46
CA SER A 77 -3.37 -13.06 4.82
C SER A 77 -3.55 -11.64 4.29
N CYS A 78 -2.62 -10.74 4.56
CA CYS A 78 -2.71 -9.37 4.10
C CYS A 78 -2.35 -9.29 2.60
N GLN A 79 -3.25 -8.72 1.82
CA GLN A 79 -3.00 -8.49 0.38
C GLN A 79 -2.09 -7.29 0.22
N ILE A 80 -1.08 -7.42 -0.63
CA ILE A 80 -0.14 -6.32 -0.87
C ILE A 80 -0.34 -5.79 -2.28
N ILE A 81 -0.62 -4.48 -2.37
CA ILE A 81 -0.77 -3.78 -3.64
C ILE A 81 0.40 -2.81 -3.75
N TYR A 82 1.31 -3.07 -4.66
CA TYR A 82 2.45 -2.19 -4.88
C TYR A 82 2.04 -0.95 -5.66
N MET A 83 2.63 0.18 -5.30
CA MET A 83 2.49 1.43 -6.02
C MET A 83 3.88 1.91 -6.44
N SER A 84 4.01 2.38 -7.67
CA SER A 84 5.28 2.96 -8.14
C SER A 84 5.05 3.83 -9.37
N ASN A 85 5.96 4.78 -9.56
CA ASN A 85 6.04 5.56 -10.79
C ASN A 85 6.77 4.79 -11.90
N TYR A 86 7.44 3.68 -11.57
CA TYR A 86 8.33 2.97 -12.47
C TYR A 86 7.87 1.55 -12.75
N LEU A 87 7.56 1.27 -14.02
CA LEU A 87 7.12 -0.07 -14.45
C LEU A 87 8.19 -1.15 -14.29
N HIS A 88 9.46 -0.78 -14.31
CA HIS A 88 10.53 -1.77 -14.24
C HIS A 88 10.52 -2.58 -12.94
N TYR A 89 9.91 -2.05 -11.89
CA TYR A 89 9.78 -2.81 -10.65
C TYR A 89 8.82 -3.99 -10.77
N ALA A 90 7.97 -4.01 -11.80
CA ALA A 90 7.00 -5.09 -11.97
C ALA A 90 7.66 -6.46 -12.10
N THR A 91 8.88 -6.54 -12.64
CA THR A 91 9.59 -7.81 -12.77
C THR A 91 10.09 -8.34 -11.44
N GLU A 92 10.40 -7.46 -10.50
CA GLU A 92 10.90 -7.85 -9.17
C GLU A 92 9.80 -8.36 -8.25
N ILE A 93 8.58 -7.88 -8.43
CA ILE A 93 7.49 -8.19 -7.50
C ILE A 93 6.97 -9.62 -7.65
N TYR A 94 7.26 -10.31 -8.75
CA TYR A 94 6.80 -11.68 -8.96
C TYR A 94 7.31 -12.67 -7.90
N ASN A 95 8.30 -12.24 -7.12
CA ASN A 95 8.84 -13.07 -6.05
C ASN A 95 8.10 -12.89 -4.71
N THR A 96 7.04 -12.09 -4.70
CA THR A 96 6.24 -11.81 -3.50
C THR A 96 4.85 -12.38 -3.69
N GLU A 97 4.27 -12.98 -2.65
CA GLU A 97 2.92 -13.53 -2.71
C GLU A 97 1.84 -12.46 -2.62
N HIS A 98 0.67 -12.75 -3.20
CA HIS A 98 -0.51 -11.87 -3.16
C HIS A 98 -0.25 -10.50 -3.75
N ILE A 99 0.26 -10.47 -4.98
CA ILE A 99 0.78 -9.26 -5.60
C ILE A 99 -0.22 -8.61 -6.52
N TRP A 100 -0.40 -7.31 -6.30
CA TRP A 100 -1.07 -6.41 -7.23
C TRP A 100 -0.15 -5.22 -7.45
N PHE A 101 -0.19 -4.63 -8.62
CA PHE A 101 0.70 -3.53 -8.98
C PHE A 101 -0.10 -2.37 -9.56
N VAL A 102 0.10 -1.18 -9.01
CA VAL A 102 -0.51 0.04 -9.48
C VAL A 102 0.59 1.03 -9.85
N VAL A 103 0.53 1.54 -11.07
CA VAL A 103 1.43 2.60 -11.50
C VAL A 103 0.85 3.93 -11.06
N LYS A 104 1.62 4.70 -10.31
CA LYS A 104 1.23 6.04 -9.93
C LYS A 104 1.27 6.93 -11.17
N LYS A 105 0.14 7.48 -11.53
CA LYS A 105 0.10 8.47 -12.60
C LYS A 105 -0.11 9.83 -11.97
N THR A 106 0.77 10.74 -12.28
CA THR A 106 0.52 12.13 -11.96
C THR A 106 -0.54 12.63 -12.93
N PHE A 107 -1.68 12.99 -12.42
CA PHE A 107 -2.69 13.63 -13.22
C PHE A 107 -2.31 15.09 -13.44
N SER A 108 -1.35 15.32 -14.30
CA SER A 108 -1.05 16.68 -14.73
C SER A 108 -1.83 16.94 -16.01
N GLY A 109 -3.01 17.37 -15.80
CA GLY A 109 -3.86 17.77 -16.91
C GLY A 109 -4.41 16.63 -17.73
#